data_4bfff38211ffd51978396da167a89e78
#
_entry.id   4bfff38211ffd51978396da167a89e78
#
_cell.length_a   1.000
_cell.length_b   1.000
_cell.length_c   1.000
_cell.angle_alpha   90.00
_cell.angle_beta   90.00
_cell.angle_gamma   90.00
#
_symmetry.space_group_name_H-M   'P 1'
#
loop_
_entity.id
_entity.type
_entity.pdbx_description
1 polymer ?
#
loop_
_entity_poly.entity_id
_entity_poly.type
_entity_poly.pdbx_seq_one_letter_code
_entity_poly.pdbx_strand_id
1 'polypeptide(L)'
;DCLTVSKLNNKIRNLLEEGISNIWVSGEISNFHHHPSSGHMYFTLKDDSSEIRCTMFSMNNVHLKFSPENGMKVRLHGNVTIYERRGQVQLKVTIMETQGIGELHKTFEALKQSLEKEGLFEKVYKKKIPPYPNRIGLLTSGSGAAYRDILNVLNRRSPHIKIILYSVK
;
A
#
# COMPACT_ATOMS: atom_id res chain seq x y z
N ASP A 1 -41.50 11.16 26.11
CA ASP A 1 -40.99 9.83 26.48
C ASP A 1 -39.46 9.88 26.64
N CYS A 2 -39.01 9.59 27.87
CA CYS A 2 -37.59 9.56 28.16
C CYS A 2 -36.99 8.21 27.75
N LEU A 3 -35.96 8.20 26.85
CA LEU A 3 -35.27 7.00 26.43
C LEU A 3 -34.12 6.71 27.39
N THR A 4 -33.84 5.43 27.64
CA THR A 4 -32.59 5.04 28.28
C THR A 4 -31.44 5.15 27.28
N VAL A 5 -30.19 5.27 27.76
CA VAL A 5 -29.00 5.31 26.89
C VAL A 5 -28.93 4.12 25.94
N SER A 6 -29.22 2.92 26.45
CA SER A 6 -29.23 1.70 25.63
C SER A 6 -30.30 1.74 24.51
N LYS A 7 -31.51 2.23 24.83
CA LYS A 7 -32.56 2.39 23.82
C LYS A 7 -32.19 3.42 22.76
N LEU A 8 -31.52 4.50 23.16
CA LEU A 8 -31.02 5.52 22.22
C LEU A 8 -29.94 4.94 21.31
N ASN A 9 -28.93 4.25 21.87
CA ASN A 9 -27.86 3.63 21.08
C ASN A 9 -28.42 2.58 20.10
N ASN A 10 -29.38 1.78 20.50
CA ASN A 10 -30.05 0.83 19.60
C ASN A 10 -30.79 1.54 18.45
N LYS A 11 -31.47 2.65 18.76
CA LYS A 11 -32.16 3.44 17.72
C LYS A 11 -31.18 4.05 16.72
N ILE A 12 -30.06 4.59 17.21
CA ILE A 12 -28.98 5.13 16.36
C ILE A 12 -28.39 4.01 15.51
N ARG A 13 -28.11 2.83 16.10
CA ARG A 13 -27.59 1.69 15.34
C ARG A 13 -28.50 1.34 14.18
N ASN A 14 -29.80 1.16 14.43
CA ASN A 14 -30.77 0.79 13.39
C ASN A 14 -30.80 1.84 12.26
N LEU A 15 -30.81 3.12 12.61
CA LEU A 15 -30.76 4.20 11.61
C LEU A 15 -29.48 4.19 10.77
N LEU A 16 -28.33 3.87 11.37
CA LEU A 16 -27.07 3.77 10.66
C LEU A 16 -27.05 2.53 9.75
N GLU A 17 -27.49 1.39 10.25
CA GLU A 17 -27.50 0.12 9.50
C GLU A 17 -28.50 0.14 8.34
N GLU A 18 -29.64 0.83 8.49
CA GLU A 18 -30.62 1.02 7.42
C GLU A 18 -30.18 2.07 6.39
N GLY A 19 -29.57 3.18 6.88
CA GLY A 19 -29.21 4.33 6.03
C GLY A 19 -27.86 4.23 5.36
N ILE A 20 -26.87 3.56 6.00
CA ILE A 20 -25.48 3.51 5.55
C ILE A 20 -24.97 2.07 5.64
N SER A 21 -25.39 1.24 4.70
CA SER A 21 -24.96 -0.16 4.59
C SER A 21 -24.22 -0.42 3.29
N ASN A 22 -23.34 -1.43 3.30
CA ASN A 22 -22.61 -1.90 2.10
C ASN A 22 -21.85 -0.79 1.36
N ILE A 23 -21.12 0.03 2.10
CA ILE A 23 -20.37 1.17 1.54
C ILE A 23 -18.90 0.83 1.31
N TRP A 24 -18.31 1.54 0.35
CA TRP A 24 -16.88 1.61 0.16
C TRP A 24 -16.35 2.91 0.74
N VAL A 25 -15.30 2.82 1.57
CA VAL A 25 -14.61 3.98 2.15
C VAL A 25 -13.12 3.85 1.89
N SER A 26 -12.47 4.93 1.48
CA SER A 26 -11.03 4.96 1.27
C SER A 26 -10.34 5.86 2.28
N GLY A 27 -9.11 5.51 2.63
CA GLY A 27 -8.30 6.29 3.56
C GLY A 27 -6.98 5.60 3.87
N GLU A 28 -6.27 6.16 4.84
CA GLU A 28 -5.00 5.65 5.35
C GLU A 28 -5.21 4.92 6.67
N ILE A 29 -4.59 3.75 6.82
CA ILE A 29 -4.61 2.98 8.07
C ILE A 29 -3.72 3.67 9.11
N SER A 30 -4.25 3.83 10.31
CA SER A 30 -3.50 4.23 11.49
C SER A 30 -3.94 3.43 12.73
N ASN A 31 -3.12 3.43 13.78
CA ASN A 31 -3.38 2.71 15.03
C ASN A 31 -3.74 1.22 14.81
N PHE A 32 -3.08 0.57 13.83
CA PHE A 32 -3.33 -0.83 13.50
C PHE A 32 -2.91 -1.77 14.63
N HIS A 33 -3.81 -2.65 15.02
CA HIS A 33 -3.58 -3.68 16.02
C HIS A 33 -4.24 -4.99 15.61
N HIS A 34 -3.44 -6.05 15.46
CA HIS A 34 -3.93 -7.41 15.25
C HIS A 34 -3.96 -8.12 16.60
N HIS A 35 -5.14 -8.48 17.08
CA HIS A 35 -5.32 -9.09 18.38
C HIS A 35 -4.95 -10.59 18.33
N PRO A 36 -3.91 -11.06 19.06
CA PRO A 36 -3.35 -12.41 18.86
C PRO A 36 -4.33 -13.54 19.16
N SER A 37 -5.14 -13.41 20.22
CA SER A 37 -6.02 -14.49 20.65
C SER A 37 -7.33 -14.60 19.88
N SER A 38 -7.87 -13.47 19.38
CA SER A 38 -9.14 -13.49 18.62
C SER A 38 -8.92 -13.44 17.09
N GLY A 39 -7.72 -13.09 16.65
CA GLY A 39 -7.41 -12.88 15.25
C GLY A 39 -8.13 -11.68 14.61
N HIS A 40 -8.79 -10.83 15.42
CA HIS A 40 -9.47 -9.65 14.90
C HIS A 40 -8.47 -8.51 14.69
N MET A 41 -8.73 -7.70 13.68
CA MET A 41 -7.96 -6.48 13.38
C MET A 41 -8.76 -5.27 13.80
N TYR A 42 -8.10 -4.37 14.54
CA TYR A 42 -8.63 -3.09 14.98
C TYR A 42 -7.71 -2.00 14.47
N PHE A 43 -8.28 -0.97 13.86
CA PHE A 43 -7.48 0.14 13.33
C PHE A 43 -8.37 1.37 13.15
N THR A 44 -7.75 2.46 12.79
CA THR A 44 -8.42 3.70 12.43
C THR A 44 -8.20 3.95 10.94
N LEU A 45 -9.25 4.24 10.20
CA LEU A 45 -9.17 4.77 8.84
C LEU A 45 -9.26 6.27 8.91
N LYS A 46 -8.32 6.99 8.35
CA LYS A 46 -8.26 8.44 8.34
C LYS A 46 -8.07 9.01 6.95
N ASP A 47 -8.52 10.23 6.74
CA ASP A 47 -8.18 11.12 5.64
C ASP A 47 -7.57 12.42 6.19
N ASP A 48 -7.49 13.44 5.36
CA ASP A 48 -6.87 14.73 5.75
C ASP A 48 -7.67 15.50 6.82
N SER A 49 -8.96 15.16 7.03
CA SER A 49 -9.88 15.93 7.88
C SER A 49 -10.62 15.11 8.94
N SER A 50 -10.68 13.80 8.79
CA SER A 50 -11.54 12.95 9.60
C SER A 50 -10.97 11.55 9.82
N GLU A 51 -11.47 10.90 10.87
CA GLU A 51 -11.10 9.51 11.16
C GLU A 51 -12.31 8.70 11.63
N ILE A 52 -12.29 7.40 11.35
CA ILE A 52 -13.28 6.44 11.83
C ILE A 52 -12.60 5.16 12.33
N ARG A 53 -13.09 4.63 13.45
CA ARG A 53 -12.63 3.35 13.96
C ARG A 53 -13.15 2.22 13.09
N CYS A 54 -12.26 1.25 12.81
CA CYS A 54 -12.55 0.09 12.00
C CYS A 54 -12.30 -1.20 12.77
N THR A 55 -13.15 -2.20 12.53
CA THR A 55 -12.97 -3.56 13.04
C THR A 55 -13.15 -4.54 11.91
N MET A 56 -12.17 -5.41 11.70
CA MET A 56 -12.24 -6.52 10.75
C MET A 56 -12.11 -7.84 11.50
N PHE A 57 -13.16 -8.65 11.45
CA PHE A 57 -13.18 -9.93 12.16
C PHE A 57 -12.30 -10.98 11.46
N SER A 58 -11.82 -11.96 12.23
CA SER A 58 -10.93 -13.02 11.74
C SER A 58 -11.49 -13.79 10.54
N MET A 59 -12.80 -14.02 10.51
CA MET A 59 -13.47 -14.65 9.36
C MET A 59 -13.28 -13.89 8.04
N ASN A 60 -13.16 -12.58 8.10
CA ASN A 60 -13.02 -11.74 6.92
C ASN A 60 -11.53 -11.51 6.56
N ASN A 61 -10.65 -11.40 7.56
CA ASN A 61 -9.25 -11.08 7.31
C ASN A 61 -8.42 -12.29 6.84
N VAL A 62 -8.90 -13.52 7.01
CA VAL A 62 -8.26 -14.73 6.49
C VAL A 62 -8.08 -14.71 4.96
N HIS A 63 -8.88 -13.94 4.26
CA HIS A 63 -8.82 -13.80 2.79
C HIS A 63 -7.90 -12.66 2.32
N LEU A 64 -7.28 -11.91 3.24
CA LEU A 64 -6.34 -10.85 2.88
C LEU A 64 -5.07 -11.44 2.25
N LYS A 65 -4.69 -10.89 1.09
CA LYS A 65 -3.48 -11.28 0.37
C LYS A 65 -2.26 -10.43 0.75
N PHE A 66 -2.38 -9.59 1.75
CA PHE A 66 -1.33 -8.68 2.24
C PHE A 66 -1.49 -8.48 3.74
N SER A 67 -0.43 -8.05 4.41
CA SER A 67 -0.46 -7.63 5.81
C SER A 67 -0.74 -6.14 5.91
N PRO A 68 -1.85 -5.73 6.53
CA PRO A 68 -2.12 -4.31 6.76
C PRO A 68 -1.11 -3.71 7.74
N GLU A 69 -0.64 -2.49 7.44
CA GLU A 69 0.29 -1.73 8.26
C GLU A 69 -0.12 -0.25 8.32
N ASN A 70 0.36 0.45 9.36
CA ASN A 70 0.14 1.89 9.48
C ASN A 70 0.73 2.65 8.27
N GLY A 71 0.00 3.64 7.78
CA GLY A 71 0.39 4.43 6.62
C GLY A 71 -0.07 3.85 5.27
N MET A 72 -0.61 2.64 5.25
CA MET A 72 -1.15 2.08 4.00
C MET A 72 -2.45 2.76 3.58
N LYS A 73 -2.54 3.14 2.31
CA LYS A 73 -3.79 3.59 1.70
C LYS A 73 -4.61 2.39 1.24
N VAL A 74 -5.85 2.31 1.73
CA VAL A 74 -6.75 1.19 1.49
C VAL A 74 -8.15 1.65 1.09
N ARG A 75 -8.88 0.75 0.43
CA ARG A 75 -10.33 0.82 0.26
C ARG A 75 -10.95 -0.27 1.12
N LEU A 76 -11.94 0.10 1.91
CA LEU A 76 -12.66 -0.79 2.81
C LEU A 76 -14.11 -0.90 2.38
N HIS A 77 -14.61 -2.11 2.31
CA HIS A 77 -16.03 -2.37 2.17
C HIS A 77 -16.60 -2.83 3.51
N GLY A 78 -17.75 -2.32 3.88
CA GLY A 78 -18.36 -2.71 5.14
C GLY A 78 -19.61 -1.94 5.48
N ASN A 79 -20.04 -2.12 6.72
CA ASN A 79 -21.24 -1.49 7.27
C ASN A 79 -20.89 -0.58 8.44
N VAL A 80 -21.51 0.58 8.46
CA VAL A 80 -21.39 1.49 9.60
C VAL A 80 -22.29 0.98 10.71
N THR A 81 -21.76 0.94 11.93
CA THR A 81 -22.49 0.51 13.12
C THR A 81 -22.05 1.30 14.34
N ILE A 82 -22.67 1.06 15.47
CA ILE A 82 -22.29 1.66 16.74
C ILE A 82 -21.80 0.59 17.71
N TYR A 83 -20.68 0.86 18.37
CA TYR A 83 -20.26 0.05 19.50
C TYR A 83 -21.06 0.43 20.74
N GLU A 84 -22.10 -0.33 21.06
CA GLU A 84 -23.14 0.02 22.04
C GLU A 84 -22.60 0.38 23.43
N ARG A 85 -21.56 -0.34 23.91
CA ARG A 85 -21.01 -0.09 25.25
C ARG A 85 -20.42 1.31 25.42
N ARG A 86 -19.95 1.94 24.32
CA ARG A 86 -19.30 3.25 24.34
C ARG A 86 -20.04 4.30 23.50
N GLY A 87 -21.09 3.90 22.78
CA GLY A 87 -21.81 4.80 21.87
C GLY A 87 -20.96 5.33 20.71
N GLN A 88 -19.89 4.59 20.32
CA GLN A 88 -18.94 5.04 19.29
C GLN A 88 -19.31 4.45 17.94
N VAL A 89 -19.38 5.32 16.92
CA VAL A 89 -19.54 4.91 15.54
C VAL A 89 -18.28 4.19 15.08
N GLN A 90 -18.44 3.07 14.37
CA GLN A 90 -17.37 2.29 13.79
C GLN A 90 -17.76 1.68 12.45
N LEU A 91 -16.77 1.39 11.63
CA LEU A 91 -16.92 0.65 10.39
C LEU A 91 -16.59 -0.83 10.63
N LYS A 92 -17.57 -1.71 10.43
CA LYS A 92 -17.38 -3.15 10.43
C LYS A 92 -16.96 -3.60 9.04
N VAL A 93 -15.67 -3.88 8.88
CA VAL A 93 -15.04 -4.16 7.58
C VAL A 93 -15.25 -5.63 7.19
N THR A 94 -15.69 -5.84 5.96
CA THR A 94 -15.83 -7.17 5.34
C THR A 94 -14.75 -7.43 4.30
N ILE A 95 -14.37 -6.41 3.51
CA ILE A 95 -13.33 -6.50 2.49
C ILE A 95 -12.35 -5.36 2.66
N MET A 96 -11.06 -5.62 2.48
CA MET A 96 -10.00 -4.63 2.45
C MET A 96 -9.14 -4.84 1.22
N GLU A 97 -8.92 -3.75 0.48
CA GLU A 97 -8.10 -3.71 -0.72
C GLU A 97 -7.06 -2.59 -0.60
N THR A 98 -5.85 -2.83 -1.08
CA THR A 98 -4.83 -1.78 -1.14
C THR A 98 -5.18 -0.77 -2.23
N GLN A 99 -5.14 0.52 -1.87
CA GLN A 99 -5.31 1.60 -2.84
C GLN A 99 -3.94 1.94 -3.45
N GLY A 100 -3.90 2.07 -4.78
CA GLY A 100 -2.69 2.49 -5.50
C GLY A 100 -1.89 1.37 -6.17
N ILE A 101 -1.94 0.12 -5.70
CA ILE A 101 -1.24 -1.00 -6.39
C ILE A 101 -1.85 -1.22 -7.77
N GLY A 102 -3.18 -1.13 -7.91
CA GLY A 102 -3.86 -1.29 -9.19
C GLY A 102 -3.60 -0.17 -10.20
N GLU A 103 -3.47 1.08 -9.73
CA GLU A 103 -3.13 2.22 -10.61
C GLU A 103 -1.66 2.19 -11.02
N LEU A 104 -0.76 1.92 -10.08
CA LEU A 104 0.67 1.79 -10.36
C LEU A 104 0.93 0.64 -11.35
N HIS A 105 0.26 -0.49 -11.16
CA HIS A 105 0.35 -1.64 -12.06
C HIS A 105 -0.21 -1.32 -13.46
N LYS A 106 -1.36 -0.64 -13.56
CA LYS A 106 -1.90 -0.17 -14.84
C LYS A 106 -0.95 0.80 -15.54
N THR A 107 -0.37 1.74 -14.81
CA THR A 107 0.61 2.69 -15.35
C THR A 107 1.88 1.96 -15.81
N PHE A 108 2.36 1.01 -15.05
CA PHE A 108 3.50 0.17 -15.43
C PHE A 108 3.22 -0.65 -16.69
N GLU A 109 2.10 -1.34 -16.76
CA GLU A 109 1.72 -2.13 -17.95
C GLU A 109 1.47 -1.23 -19.18
N ALA A 110 0.88 -0.06 -19.00
CA ALA A 110 0.72 0.91 -20.09
C ALA A 110 2.07 1.42 -20.61
N LEU A 111 3.00 1.75 -19.71
CA LEU A 111 4.35 2.15 -20.08
C LEU A 111 5.09 1.02 -20.80
N LYS A 112 5.03 -0.21 -20.26
CA LYS A 112 5.63 -1.38 -20.88
C LYS A 112 5.12 -1.61 -22.30
N GLN A 113 3.80 -1.55 -22.50
CA GLN A 113 3.19 -1.69 -23.83
C GLN A 113 3.61 -0.55 -24.78
N SER A 114 3.75 0.68 -24.29
CA SER A 114 4.27 1.78 -25.10
C SER A 114 5.70 1.52 -25.59
N LEU A 115 6.59 1.12 -24.67
CA LEU A 115 7.98 0.80 -24.98
C LEU A 115 8.11 -0.43 -25.91
N GLU A 116 7.20 -1.40 -25.78
CA GLU A 116 7.14 -2.58 -26.67
C GLU A 116 6.69 -2.18 -28.07
N LYS A 117 5.70 -1.29 -28.21
CA LYS A 117 5.28 -0.74 -29.53
C LYS A 117 6.37 0.08 -30.21
N GLU A 118 7.21 0.75 -29.44
CA GLU A 118 8.41 1.45 -29.94
C GLU A 118 9.54 0.48 -30.33
N GLY A 119 9.35 -0.83 -30.10
CA GLY A 119 10.31 -1.88 -30.47
C GLY A 119 11.54 -1.95 -29.55
N LEU A 120 11.58 -1.21 -28.43
CA LEU A 120 12.76 -1.11 -27.57
C LEU A 120 13.18 -2.45 -26.92
N PHE A 121 12.26 -3.43 -26.86
CA PHE A 121 12.56 -4.76 -26.32
C PHE A 121 13.00 -5.77 -27.38
N GLU A 122 13.02 -5.41 -28.65
CA GLU A 122 13.41 -6.31 -29.75
C GLU A 122 14.90 -6.67 -29.68
N LYS A 123 15.20 -7.90 -30.04
CA LYS A 123 16.57 -8.45 -30.03
C LYS A 123 17.52 -7.67 -30.94
N VAL A 124 17.01 -7.06 -31.98
CA VAL A 124 17.80 -6.26 -32.96
C VAL A 124 18.51 -5.08 -32.30
N TYR A 125 17.85 -4.46 -31.27
CA TYR A 125 18.45 -3.32 -30.55
C TYR A 125 19.38 -3.75 -29.40
N LYS A 126 19.41 -5.04 -29.05
CA LYS A 126 20.27 -5.53 -27.96
C LYS A 126 21.68 -5.76 -28.46
N LYS A 127 22.62 -4.97 -27.95
CA LYS A 127 24.05 -5.10 -28.22
C LYS A 127 24.66 -6.19 -27.32
N LYS A 128 25.62 -6.96 -27.85
CA LYS A 128 26.40 -7.90 -27.03
C LYS A 128 27.24 -7.10 -26.03
N ILE A 129 27.32 -7.58 -24.80
CA ILE A 129 28.19 -7.00 -23.78
C ILE A 129 29.64 -7.25 -24.21
N PRO A 130 30.49 -6.22 -24.28
CA PRO A 130 31.91 -6.43 -24.62
C PRO A 130 32.61 -7.22 -23.52
N PRO A 131 33.47 -8.17 -23.86
CA PRO A 131 34.20 -8.99 -22.89
C PRO A 131 35.16 -8.18 -22.00
N TYR A 132 35.68 -7.05 -22.51
CA TYR A 132 36.56 -6.15 -21.79
C TYR A 132 36.05 -4.71 -21.91
N PRO A 133 35.13 -4.29 -21.03
CA PRO A 133 34.61 -2.93 -21.06
C PRO A 133 35.64 -1.92 -20.51
N ASN A 134 35.89 -0.85 -21.25
CA ASN A 134 36.75 0.26 -20.80
C ASN A 134 35.98 1.36 -20.06
N ARG A 135 34.64 1.38 -20.20
CA ARG A 135 33.74 2.36 -19.55
C ARG A 135 32.48 1.68 -19.07
N ILE A 136 32.04 2.05 -17.87
CA ILE A 136 30.78 1.59 -17.28
C ILE A 136 29.96 2.82 -16.90
N GLY A 137 28.72 2.89 -17.37
CA GLY A 137 27.73 3.85 -16.90
C GLY A 137 26.97 3.31 -15.68
N LEU A 138 26.91 4.08 -14.60
CA LEU A 138 26.12 3.76 -13.43
C LEU A 138 24.95 4.74 -13.30
N LEU A 139 23.73 4.22 -13.26
CA LEU A 139 22.51 4.99 -13.00
C LEU A 139 22.08 4.69 -11.56
N THR A 140 22.48 5.55 -10.62
CA THR A 140 22.19 5.39 -9.20
C THR A 140 22.35 6.71 -8.45
N SER A 141 21.94 6.76 -7.18
CA SER A 141 22.21 7.94 -6.36
C SER A 141 23.70 8.01 -6.01
N GLY A 142 24.31 9.18 -6.18
CA GLY A 142 25.75 9.39 -5.91
C GLY A 142 26.16 9.23 -4.43
N SER A 143 25.20 9.27 -3.50
CA SER A 143 25.42 9.11 -2.06
C SER A 143 25.14 7.70 -1.54
N GLY A 144 24.61 6.78 -2.37
CA GLY A 144 24.19 5.44 -1.98
C GLY A 144 25.34 4.50 -1.61
N ALA A 145 25.10 3.59 -0.66
CA ALA A 145 26.05 2.53 -0.27
C ALA A 145 26.45 1.67 -1.47
N ALA A 146 25.48 1.32 -2.33
CA ALA A 146 25.72 0.52 -3.53
C ALA A 146 26.74 1.16 -4.49
N TYR A 147 26.72 2.50 -4.65
CA TYR A 147 27.69 3.20 -5.47
C TYR A 147 29.11 3.05 -4.90
N ARG A 148 29.27 3.21 -3.59
CA ARG A 148 30.58 3.07 -2.91
C ARG A 148 31.11 1.65 -3.02
N ASP A 149 30.25 0.64 -2.89
CA ASP A 149 30.65 -0.77 -3.02
C ASP A 149 31.10 -1.09 -4.43
N ILE A 150 30.40 -0.61 -5.46
CA ILE A 150 30.80 -0.79 -6.86
C ILE A 150 32.17 -0.15 -7.11
N LEU A 151 32.40 1.08 -6.62
CA LEU A 151 33.70 1.76 -6.74
C LEU A 151 34.83 0.96 -6.08
N ASN A 152 34.61 0.48 -4.85
CA ASN A 152 35.61 -0.28 -4.10
C ASN A 152 35.98 -1.59 -4.83
N VAL A 153 34.97 -2.29 -5.35
CA VAL A 153 35.20 -3.54 -6.09
C VAL A 153 35.93 -3.29 -7.41
N LEU A 154 35.49 -2.28 -8.18
CA LEU A 154 36.12 -1.96 -9.47
C LEU A 154 37.54 -1.45 -9.31
N ASN A 155 37.83 -0.58 -8.35
CA ASN A 155 39.19 -0.08 -8.07
C ASN A 155 40.15 -1.22 -7.69
N ARG A 156 39.64 -2.25 -7.01
CA ARG A 156 40.45 -3.41 -6.62
C ARG A 156 40.66 -4.41 -7.76
N ARG A 157 39.63 -4.65 -8.59
CA ARG A 157 39.65 -5.72 -9.60
C ARG A 157 39.97 -5.24 -11.02
N SER A 158 39.62 -4.02 -11.35
CA SER A 158 39.70 -3.48 -12.72
C SER A 158 39.92 -1.95 -12.71
N PRO A 159 41.04 -1.45 -12.17
CA PRO A 159 41.28 -0.03 -11.96
C PRO A 159 41.36 0.81 -13.25
N HIS A 160 41.47 0.13 -14.42
CA HIS A 160 41.53 0.78 -15.72
C HIS A 160 40.16 1.20 -16.26
N ILE A 161 39.06 0.73 -15.64
CA ILE A 161 37.69 1.01 -16.11
C ILE A 161 37.29 2.42 -15.67
N LYS A 162 36.88 3.24 -16.65
CA LYS A 162 36.29 4.56 -16.38
C LYS A 162 34.80 4.42 -15.98
N ILE A 163 34.46 5.02 -14.85
CA ILE A 163 33.08 5.02 -14.37
C ILE A 163 32.44 6.36 -14.70
N ILE A 164 31.27 6.34 -15.30
CA ILE A 164 30.42 7.50 -15.57
C ILE A 164 29.18 7.39 -14.72
N LEU A 165 29.01 8.27 -13.75
CA LEU A 165 27.85 8.30 -12.87
C LEU A 165 26.77 9.20 -13.46
N TYR A 166 25.57 8.65 -13.66
CA TYR A 166 24.33 9.39 -13.88
C TYR A 166 23.52 9.35 -12.60
N SER A 167 23.53 10.46 -11.87
CA SER A 167 22.78 10.55 -10.61
C SER A 167 21.28 10.58 -10.89
N VAL A 168 20.56 9.62 -10.33
CA VAL A 168 19.11 9.56 -10.33
C VAL A 168 18.59 9.62 -8.89
N LYS A 169 17.42 10.25 -8.70
CA LYS A 169 16.76 10.33 -7.40
C LYS A 169 15.95 9.10 -7.10
#